data_b526a251e68215cc788c15eb74c25754
#
_entry.id   b526a251e68215cc788c15eb74c25754
#
_cell.length_a   1.000
_cell.length_b   1.000
_cell.length_c   1.000
_cell.angle_alpha   90.00
_cell.angle_beta   90.00
_cell.angle_gamma   90.00
#
_symmetry.space_group_name_H-M   'P 1'
#
loop_
_entity.id
_entity.type
_entity.pdbx_description
1 polymer ?
#
loop_
_entity_poly.entity_id
_entity_poly.type
_entity_poly.pdbx_seq_one_letter_code
_entity_poly.pdbx_strand_id
1 'polypeptide(L)' 'MNKSRREALHSASSYIEKALDIVNDARYDEQDCIDNTPENLQSSERYEAMESAVDNLEEAADSLKEALHYIEKAVE' A
#
# COMPACT_ATOMS: atom_id res chain seq x y z
N MET A 1 1.97 16.29 23.51
CA MET A 1 1.35 14.94 23.71
C MET A 1 2.07 14.22 24.83
N ASN A 2 1.35 13.44 25.63
CA ASN A 2 1.99 12.73 26.75
C ASN A 2 2.76 11.48 26.27
N LYS A 3 3.58 10.92 27.17
CA LYS A 3 4.44 9.79 26.86
C LYS A 3 3.65 8.53 26.44
N SER A 4 2.56 8.25 27.15
CA SER A 4 1.73 7.09 26.87
C SER A 4 1.14 7.10 25.46
N ARG A 5 0.63 8.24 25.03
CA ARG A 5 0.07 8.40 23.67
C ARG A 5 1.15 8.34 22.59
N ARG A 6 2.32 8.90 22.86
CA ARG A 6 3.45 8.79 21.94
C ARG A 6 3.87 7.34 21.73
N GLU A 7 3.96 6.58 22.78
CA GLU A 7 4.31 5.16 22.69
C GLU A 7 3.27 4.38 21.89
N ALA A 8 1.98 4.65 22.17
CA ALA A 8 0.89 4.02 21.40
C ALA A 8 0.97 4.35 19.93
N LEU A 9 1.27 5.61 19.58
CA LEU A 9 1.37 6.04 18.20
C LEU A 9 2.63 5.51 17.49
N HIS A 10 3.73 5.34 18.22
CA HIS A 10 4.91 4.67 17.69
C HIS A 10 4.60 3.21 17.33
N SER A 11 3.82 2.52 18.16
CA SER A 11 3.36 1.16 17.85
C SER A 11 2.45 1.14 16.61
N ALA A 12 1.53 2.10 16.53
CA ALA A 12 0.65 2.24 15.36
C ALA A 12 1.47 2.44 14.07
N SER A 13 2.49 3.31 14.13
CA SER A 13 3.38 3.55 12.98
C SER A 13 4.08 2.26 12.53
N SER A 14 4.56 1.45 13.49
CA SER A 14 5.19 0.17 13.16
C SER A 14 4.23 -0.79 12.46
N TYR A 15 2.98 -0.85 12.89
CA TYR A 15 1.96 -1.67 12.22
C TYR A 15 1.64 -1.16 10.82
N ILE A 16 1.57 0.17 10.65
CA ILE A 16 1.32 0.78 9.35
C ILE A 16 2.49 0.51 8.39
N GLU A 17 3.74 0.60 8.86
CA GLU A 17 4.92 0.27 8.05
C GLU A 17 4.88 -1.18 7.56
N LYS A 18 4.49 -2.12 8.42
CA LYS A 18 4.33 -3.52 8.03
C LYS A 18 3.22 -3.69 7.01
N ALA A 19 2.09 -3.01 7.22
CA ALA A 19 0.98 -3.04 6.27
C ALA A 19 1.41 -2.48 4.91
N LEU A 20 2.17 -1.37 4.91
CA LEU A 20 2.70 -0.77 3.69
C LEU A 20 3.60 -1.73 2.92
N ASP A 21 4.49 -2.45 3.61
CA ASP A 21 5.35 -3.45 2.98
C ASP A 21 4.53 -4.56 2.32
N ILE A 22 3.50 -5.05 3.00
CA ILE A 22 2.61 -6.10 2.47
C ILE A 22 1.86 -5.59 1.23
N VAL A 23 1.33 -4.38 1.30
CA VAL A 23 0.59 -3.77 0.19
C VAL A 23 1.52 -3.58 -1.02
N ASN A 24 2.74 -3.10 -0.80
CA ASN A 24 3.72 -2.93 -1.88
C ASN A 24 4.12 -4.27 -2.50
N ASP A 25 4.32 -5.31 -1.69
CA ASP A 25 4.65 -6.64 -2.20
C ASP A 25 3.51 -7.18 -3.07
N ALA A 26 2.28 -7.05 -2.61
CA ALA A 26 1.10 -7.45 -3.38
C ALA A 26 0.99 -6.68 -4.70
N ARG A 27 1.26 -5.38 -4.66
CA ARG A 27 1.25 -4.53 -5.86
C ARG A 27 2.28 -4.97 -6.89
N TYR A 28 3.50 -5.25 -6.44
CA TYR A 28 4.57 -5.70 -7.33
C TYR A 28 4.26 -7.08 -7.93
N ASP A 29 3.72 -7.99 -7.14
CA ASP A 29 3.32 -9.31 -7.63
C ASP A 29 2.21 -9.21 -8.68
N GLU A 30 1.23 -8.34 -8.45
CA GLU A 30 0.14 -8.11 -9.41
C GLU A 30 0.68 -7.47 -10.69
N GLN A 31 1.61 -6.53 -10.57
CA GLN A 31 2.25 -5.90 -11.73
C GLN A 31 3.04 -6.94 -12.55
N ASP A 32 3.72 -7.87 -11.89
CA ASP A 32 4.41 -8.95 -12.58
C ASP A 32 3.43 -9.82 -13.38
N CYS A 33 2.25 -10.08 -12.82
CA CYS A 33 1.21 -10.82 -13.54
C CYS A 33 0.75 -10.06 -14.80
N ILE A 34 0.60 -8.75 -14.70
CA ILE A 34 0.25 -7.90 -15.84
C ILE A 34 1.34 -7.99 -16.91
N ASP A 35 2.60 -7.81 -16.50
CA ASP A 35 3.75 -7.78 -17.39
C ASP A 35 3.97 -9.12 -18.12
N ASN A 36 3.55 -10.22 -17.50
CA ASN A 36 3.67 -11.57 -18.06
C ASN A 36 2.43 -12.03 -18.83
N THR A 37 1.42 -11.17 -18.98
CA THR A 37 0.20 -11.51 -19.73
C THR A 37 0.46 -11.41 -21.23
N PRO A 38 0.18 -12.47 -22.02
CA PRO A 38 0.34 -12.44 -23.46
C PRO A 38 -0.51 -11.33 -24.10
N GLU A 39 0.00 -10.76 -25.17
CA GLU A 39 -0.63 -9.64 -25.88
C GLU A 39 -2.07 -9.94 -26.29
N ASN A 40 -2.37 -11.15 -26.70
CA ASN A 40 -3.72 -11.55 -27.10
C ASN A 40 -4.72 -11.63 -25.93
N LEU A 41 -4.26 -11.58 -24.68
CA LEU A 41 -5.09 -11.62 -23.49
C LEU A 41 -5.19 -10.28 -22.76
N GLN A 42 -4.56 -9.24 -23.29
CA GLN A 42 -4.52 -7.91 -22.65
C GLN A 42 -5.83 -7.13 -22.72
N SER A 43 -6.81 -7.60 -23.46
CA SER A 43 -8.15 -7.00 -23.51
C SER A 43 -9.19 -7.80 -22.72
N SER A 44 -8.77 -8.82 -21.97
CA SER A 44 -9.67 -9.63 -21.16
C SER A 44 -10.13 -8.88 -19.89
N GLU A 45 -11.27 -9.32 -19.35
CA GLU A 45 -11.79 -8.79 -18.08
C GLU A 45 -10.80 -9.03 -16.93
N ARG A 46 -10.12 -10.18 -16.96
CA ARG A 46 -9.10 -10.52 -15.96
C ARG A 46 -7.93 -9.53 -16.00
N TYR A 47 -7.47 -9.17 -17.18
CA TYR A 47 -6.40 -8.20 -17.36
C TYR A 47 -6.81 -6.82 -16.83
N GLU A 48 -8.01 -6.37 -17.18
CA GLU A 48 -8.55 -5.11 -16.68
C GLU A 48 -8.68 -5.10 -15.16
N ALA A 49 -9.09 -6.23 -14.57
CA ALA A 49 -9.18 -6.37 -13.12
C ALA A 49 -7.80 -6.28 -12.45
N MET A 50 -6.75 -6.85 -13.07
CA MET A 50 -5.38 -6.73 -12.57
C MET A 50 -4.88 -5.29 -12.60
N GLU A 51 -5.15 -4.58 -13.69
CA GLU A 51 -4.76 -3.16 -13.81
C GLU A 51 -5.46 -2.30 -12.75
N SER A 52 -6.75 -2.54 -12.56
CA SER A 52 -7.54 -1.85 -11.53
C SER A 52 -7.02 -2.15 -10.12
N ALA A 53 -6.63 -3.41 -9.87
CA ALA A 53 -6.08 -3.82 -8.58
C ALA A 53 -4.76 -3.09 -8.30
N VAL A 54 -3.87 -2.99 -9.27
CA VAL A 54 -2.59 -2.25 -9.12
C VAL A 54 -2.87 -0.78 -8.80
N ASP A 55 -3.78 -0.14 -9.52
CA ASP A 55 -4.12 1.26 -9.28
C ASP A 55 -4.65 1.46 -7.85
N ASN A 56 -5.53 0.58 -7.40
CA ASN A 56 -6.09 0.66 -6.04
C ASN A 56 -5.03 0.38 -4.97
N LEU A 57 -4.09 -0.52 -5.23
CA LEU A 57 -3.00 -0.80 -4.29
C LEU A 57 -2.01 0.37 -4.22
N GLU A 58 -1.78 1.08 -5.31
CA GLU A 58 -0.98 2.31 -5.30
C GLU A 58 -1.64 3.38 -4.43
N GLU A 59 -2.94 3.57 -4.56
CA GLU A 59 -3.69 4.51 -3.72
C GLU A 59 -3.65 4.10 -2.25
N ALA A 60 -3.78 2.81 -1.95
CA ALA A 60 -3.68 2.30 -0.59
C ALA A 60 -2.28 2.58 0.01
N ALA A 61 -1.22 2.32 -0.77
CA ALA A 61 0.15 2.58 -0.33
C ALA A 61 0.36 4.07 -0.05
N ASP A 62 -0.12 4.94 -0.92
CA ASP A 62 -0.01 6.39 -0.74
C ASP A 62 -0.75 6.84 0.52
N SER A 63 -1.94 6.30 0.77
CA SER A 63 -2.71 6.61 1.97
C SER A 63 -2.00 6.17 3.26
N LEU A 64 -1.35 5.01 3.23
CA LEU A 64 -0.57 4.53 4.37
C LEU A 64 0.65 5.42 4.64
N LYS A 65 1.35 5.85 3.60
CA LYS A 65 2.47 6.79 3.71
C LYS A 65 2.01 8.13 4.29
N GLU A 66 0.88 8.62 3.83
CA GLU A 66 0.29 9.85 4.33
C GLU A 66 -0.08 9.74 5.80
N ALA A 67 -0.66 8.60 6.21
CA ALA A 67 -0.97 8.34 7.61
C ALA A 67 0.30 8.36 8.48
N LEU A 68 1.37 7.72 8.03
CA LEU A 68 2.67 7.73 8.73
C LEU A 68 3.18 9.16 8.91
N HIS A 69 3.10 9.96 7.87
CA HIS A 69 3.54 11.36 7.88
C HIS A 69 2.79 12.17 8.95
N TYR A 70 1.47 12.04 9.00
CA TYR A 70 0.67 12.78 9.98
C TYR A 70 0.85 12.30 11.41
N ILE A 71 1.05 10.99 11.60
CA ILE A 71 1.36 10.46 12.94
C ILE A 71 2.71 11.01 13.42
N GLU A 72 3.71 11.03 12.55
CA GLU A 72 5.03 11.58 12.87
C GLU A 72 4.93 13.05 13.28
N LYS A 73 4.14 13.83 12.57
CA LYS A 73 3.87 15.23 12.92
C LYS A 73 3.15 15.37 14.25
N ALA A 74 2.19 14.49 14.53
CA ALA A 74 1.40 14.53 15.75
C ALA A 74 2.25 14.29 17.01
N VAL A 75 3.31 13.49 16.90
CA VAL A 75 4.18 13.17 18.05
C VAL A 75 5.38 14.09 18.22
N GLU A 76 5.57 15.04 17.32
CA GLU A 76 6.64 16.05 17.42
C GLU A 76 6.60 16.83 18.73
#